data_1d22d7788de6fd14c7faf97528ab2128
#
_entry.id   1d22d7788de6fd14c7faf97528ab2128
#
_cell.length_a   1.000
_cell.length_b   1.000
_cell.length_c   1.000
_cell.angle_alpha   90.00
_cell.angle_beta   90.00
_cell.angle_gamma   90.00
#
_symmetry.space_group_name_H-M   'P 1'
#
loop_
_entity.id
_entity.type
_entity.pdbx_description
1 polymer ?
#
loop_
_entity_poly.entity_id
_entity_poly.type
_entity_poly.pdbx_seq_one_letter_code
_entity_poly.pdbx_strand_id
1 'polypeptide(L)'
;LAETKKTDKPIIDEQQAEEFEATIAYAMSVNKPLIFSIYESGVVNQHKGFTQYIKYEKKMLHIKDMSDDIHFVLLDAIVGVS
;
A
#
# COMPACT_ATOMS: atom_id res chain seq x y z
N LEU A 1 -2.79 -27.82 19.00
CA LEU A 1 -2.26 -26.56 19.23
C LEU A 1 -2.17 -25.69 17.98
N ALA A 2 -3.29 -25.20 17.60
CA ALA A 2 -3.31 -24.36 16.42
C ALA A 2 -3.15 -22.93 16.88
N GLU A 3 -1.97 -22.40 16.77
CA GLU A 3 -1.85 -21.00 17.04
C GLU A 3 -1.69 -20.25 15.74
N THR A 4 -2.37 -19.15 15.66
CA THR A 4 -2.26 -18.27 14.52
C THR A 4 -0.92 -17.59 14.58
N LYS A 5 -0.04 -18.01 13.72
CA LYS A 5 1.26 -17.44 13.66
C LYS A 5 1.22 -16.18 12.82
N LYS A 6 1.55 -15.08 13.43
CA LYS A 6 1.62 -13.83 12.68
C LYS A 6 2.84 -13.83 11.79
N THR A 7 2.66 -13.32 10.58
CA THR A 7 3.75 -13.16 9.64
C THR A 7 4.57 -11.96 10.03
N ASP A 8 5.89 -12.10 10.01
CA ASP A 8 6.76 -10.97 10.24
C ASP A 8 6.65 -9.99 9.07
N LYS A 9 6.76 -8.71 9.37
CA LYS A 9 6.73 -7.71 8.34
C LYS A 9 7.90 -7.89 7.39
N PRO A 10 7.64 -8.01 6.07
CA PRO A 10 8.71 -8.10 5.09
C PRO A 10 9.62 -6.88 5.15
N ILE A 11 10.91 -7.11 4.97
CA ILE A 11 11.88 -6.02 4.94
C ILE A 11 11.86 -5.42 3.54
N ILE A 12 11.51 -4.13 3.46
CA ILE A 12 11.48 -3.40 2.21
C ILE A 12 12.71 -2.52 2.14
N ASP A 13 13.59 -2.75 1.17
CA ASP A 13 14.76 -1.91 1.02
C ASP A 13 14.42 -0.60 0.30
N GLU A 14 15.39 0.29 0.25
CA GLU A 14 15.20 1.62 -0.31
C GLU A 14 14.81 1.58 -1.79
N GLN A 15 15.41 0.65 -2.53
CA GLN A 15 15.13 0.51 -3.95
C GLN A 15 13.70 0.03 -4.19
N GLN A 16 13.23 -0.91 -3.39
CA GLN A 16 11.85 -1.38 -3.49
C GLN A 16 10.86 -0.27 -3.15
N ALA A 17 11.16 0.52 -2.12
CA ALA A 17 10.32 1.65 -1.75
C ALA A 17 10.23 2.66 -2.89
N GLU A 18 11.34 2.95 -3.55
CA GLU A 18 11.37 3.85 -4.69
C GLU A 18 10.55 3.29 -5.87
N GLU A 19 10.64 2.00 -6.10
CA GLU A 19 9.85 1.34 -7.15
C GLU A 19 8.36 1.42 -6.86
N PHE A 20 7.97 1.24 -5.60
CA PHE A 20 6.58 1.40 -5.21
C PHE A 20 6.09 2.82 -5.48
N GLU A 21 6.87 3.81 -5.08
CA GLU A 21 6.52 5.21 -5.30
C GLU A 21 6.41 5.54 -6.79
N ALA A 22 7.32 5.03 -7.59
CA ALA A 22 7.30 5.27 -9.03
C ALA A 22 6.05 4.63 -9.66
N THR A 23 5.70 3.41 -9.25
CA THR A 23 4.51 2.74 -9.75
C THR A 23 3.24 3.49 -9.36
N ILE A 24 3.19 3.96 -8.13
CA ILE A 24 2.05 4.72 -7.63
C ILE A 24 1.92 6.05 -8.40
N ALA A 25 3.03 6.74 -8.60
CA ALA A 25 3.01 8.01 -9.32
C ALA A 25 2.55 7.82 -10.77
N TYR A 26 3.03 6.78 -11.42
CA TYR A 26 2.60 6.48 -12.78
C TYR A 26 1.10 6.20 -12.83
N ALA A 27 0.61 5.36 -11.93
CA ALA A 27 -0.81 5.01 -11.89
C ALA A 27 -1.69 6.23 -11.62
N MET A 28 -1.21 7.17 -10.79
CA MET A 28 -1.92 8.42 -10.56
C MET A 28 -2.03 9.25 -11.83
N SER A 29 -0.94 9.31 -12.60
CA SER A 29 -0.90 10.13 -13.81
C SER A 29 -1.86 9.62 -14.90
N VAL A 30 -2.12 8.32 -14.93
CA VAL A 30 -3.02 7.71 -15.92
C VAL A 30 -4.35 7.29 -15.30
N ASN A 31 -4.57 7.63 -14.04
CA ASN A 31 -5.79 7.27 -13.30
C ASN A 31 -6.08 5.76 -13.34
N LYS A 32 -5.07 4.97 -13.02
CA LYS A 32 -5.15 3.52 -13.05
C LYS A 32 -5.22 2.96 -11.64
N PRO A 33 -6.09 1.97 -11.38
CA PRO A 33 -6.13 1.36 -10.06
C PRO A 33 -4.95 0.43 -9.87
N LEU A 34 -4.53 0.27 -8.61
CA LEU A 34 -3.47 -0.64 -8.22
C LEU A 34 -3.95 -1.56 -7.13
N ILE A 35 -3.25 -2.68 -6.99
CA ILE A 35 -3.46 -3.58 -5.86
C ILE A 35 -2.32 -3.34 -4.88
N PHE A 36 -2.67 -2.91 -3.67
CA PHE A 36 -1.71 -2.62 -2.62
C PHE A 36 -1.68 -3.78 -1.64
N SER A 37 -0.50 -4.32 -1.40
CA SER A 37 -0.31 -5.32 -0.35
C SER A 37 0.12 -4.57 0.89
N ILE A 38 -0.69 -4.63 1.94
CA ILE A 38 -0.51 -3.84 3.14
C ILE A 38 -0.36 -4.75 4.34
N TYR A 39 0.68 -4.49 5.12
CA TYR A 39 0.92 -5.26 6.33
C TYR A 39 0.12 -4.65 7.48
N GLU A 40 -0.86 -5.40 7.97
CA GLU A 40 -1.75 -4.94 9.03
C GLU A 40 -1.88 -6.01 10.10
N SER A 41 -1.58 -5.66 11.33
CA SER A 41 -1.78 -6.56 12.49
C SER A 41 -1.20 -7.96 12.30
N GLY A 42 -0.01 -8.04 11.71
CA GLY A 42 0.68 -9.30 11.53
C GLY A 42 0.30 -10.09 10.29
N VAL A 43 -0.56 -9.54 9.44
CA VAL A 43 -0.95 -10.19 8.18
C VAL A 43 -0.83 -9.22 7.03
N VAL A 44 -0.69 -9.75 5.83
CA VAL A 44 -0.67 -8.95 4.62
C VAL A 44 -2.03 -9.04 3.95
N ASN A 45 -2.67 -7.90 3.79
CA ASN A 45 -3.96 -7.79 3.11
C ASN A 45 -3.79 -7.06 1.80
N GLN A 46 -4.59 -7.41 0.81
CA GLN A 46 -4.57 -6.73 -0.48
C GLN A 46 -5.78 -5.81 -0.62
N HIS A 47 -5.53 -4.59 -1.05
CA HIS A 47 -6.57 -3.59 -1.27
C HIS A 47 -6.42 -3.04 -2.68
N LYS A 48 -7.49 -3.06 -3.45
CA LYS A 48 -7.49 -2.52 -4.79
C LYS A 48 -8.14 -1.14 -4.79
N GLY A 49 -7.48 -0.18 -5.43
CA GLY A 49 -8.05 1.14 -5.50
C GLY A 49 -7.17 2.12 -6.26
N PHE A 50 -7.69 3.34 -6.37
CA PHE A 50 -7.00 4.44 -7.04
C PHE A 50 -6.28 5.28 -5.99
N THR A 51 -5.04 5.66 -6.26
CA THR A 51 -4.31 6.57 -5.40
C THR A 51 -4.84 7.98 -5.66
N GLN A 52 -5.39 8.61 -4.63
CA GLN A 52 -5.92 9.97 -4.75
C GLN A 52 -4.86 11.00 -4.42
N TYR A 53 -4.01 10.70 -3.44
CA TYR A 53 -3.10 11.69 -2.91
C TYR A 53 -1.98 11.01 -2.10
N ILE A 54 -0.77 11.54 -2.21
CA ILE A 54 0.37 11.08 -1.40
C ILE A 54 0.79 12.24 -0.51
N LYS A 55 0.75 12.00 0.79
CA LYS A 55 1.15 12.98 1.78
C LYS A 55 2.54 12.61 2.29
N TYR A 56 3.56 13.12 1.62
CA TYR A 56 4.94 12.73 1.91
C TYR A 56 5.39 13.09 3.32
N GLU A 57 4.97 14.26 3.81
CA GLU A 57 5.38 14.73 5.13
C GLU A 57 4.83 13.86 6.27
N LYS A 58 3.74 13.16 6.02
CA LYS A 58 3.15 12.24 7.00
C LYS A 58 3.34 10.79 6.59
N LYS A 59 3.99 10.54 5.47
CA LYS A 59 4.18 9.21 4.90
C LYS A 59 2.87 8.45 4.81
N MET A 60 1.86 9.11 4.28
CA MET A 60 0.51 8.57 4.20
C MET A 60 -0.01 8.61 2.78
N LEU A 61 -0.78 7.59 2.42
CA LEU A 61 -1.37 7.44 1.11
C LEU A 61 -2.88 7.43 1.25
N HIS A 62 -3.57 8.19 0.41
CA HIS A 62 -5.03 8.20 0.36
C HIS A 62 -5.44 7.36 -0.84
N ILE A 63 -6.13 6.27 -0.60
CA ILE A 63 -6.59 5.35 -1.62
C ILE A 63 -8.10 5.35 -1.66
N LYS A 64 -8.67 5.50 -2.85
CA LYS A 64 -10.11 5.38 -3.05
C LYS A 64 -10.40 4.00 -3.61
N ASP A 65 -11.12 3.20 -2.85
CA ASP A 65 -11.41 1.83 -3.27
C ASP A 65 -12.50 1.79 -4.35
N MET A 66 -12.83 0.58 -4.79
CA MET A 66 -13.79 0.41 -5.89
C MET A 66 -15.22 0.76 -5.47
N SER A 67 -15.46 0.95 -4.18
CA SER A 67 -16.76 1.38 -3.64
C SER A 67 -16.79 2.88 -3.33
N ASP A 68 -15.79 3.62 -3.80
CA ASP A 68 -15.65 5.07 -3.57
C ASP A 68 -15.35 5.45 -2.13
N ASP A 69 -14.94 4.50 -1.30
CA ASP A 69 -14.52 4.79 0.07
C ASP A 69 -13.03 5.14 0.11
N ILE A 70 -12.70 6.13 0.93
CA ILE A 70 -11.31 6.58 1.07
C ILE A 70 -10.65 5.87 2.24
N HIS A 71 -9.47 5.31 1.98
CA HIS A 71 -8.67 4.64 2.99
C HIS A 71 -7.34 5.37 3.15
N PHE A 72 -6.91 5.53 4.38
CA PHE A 72 -5.63 6.14 4.69
C PHE A 72 -4.65 5.03 5.06
N VAL A 73 -3.55 4.95 4.33
CA VAL A 73 -2.57 3.88 4.50
C VAL A 73 -1.21 4.50 4.71
N LEU A 74 -0.48 3.98 5.68
CA LEU A 74 0.91 4.42 5.90
C LEU A 74 1.79 3.85 4.81
N LEU A 75 2.66 4.68 4.25
CA LEU A 75 3.61 4.22 3.22
C LEU A 75 4.48 3.09 3.74
N ASP A 76 4.85 3.14 5.02
CA ASP A 76 5.68 2.12 5.64
C ASP A 76 4.96 0.77 5.78
N ALA A 77 3.64 0.76 5.69
CA ALA A 77 2.87 -0.48 5.77
C ALA A 77 2.75 -1.17 4.41
N ILE A 78 3.07 -0.49 3.33
CA ILE A 78 2.97 -1.05 1.99
C ILE A 78 4.16 -1.97 1.74
N VAL A 79 3.88 -3.24 1.46
CA VAL A 79 4.91 -4.24 1.20
C VAL A 79 4.88 -4.75 -0.24
N GLY A 80 3.93 -4.29 -1.02
CA GLY A 80 3.86 -4.63 -2.44
C GLY A 80 2.84 -3.77 -3.16
N VAL A 81 3.07 -3.54 -4.44
CA VAL A 81 2.19 -2.77 -5.32
C VAL A 81 2.17 -3.45 -6.68
N SER A 82 0.98 -3.67 -7.23
CA SER A 82 0.87 -4.29 -8.56
C SER A 82 -0.33 -3.79 -9.37
#